data_2727faa519dbcc4dbdb19bc72b9bf024
#
_entry.id   2727faa519dbcc4dbdb19bc72b9bf024
#
_cell.length_a   1.000
_cell.length_b   1.000
_cell.length_c   1.000
_cell.angle_alpha   90.00
_cell.angle_beta   90.00
_cell.angle_gamma   90.00
#
_symmetry.space_group_name_H-M   'P 1'
#
loop_
_entity.id
_entity.type
_entity.pdbx_description
1 polymer ?
#
loop_
_entity_poly.entity_id
_entity_poly.type
_entity_poly.pdbx_seq_one_letter_code
_entity_poly.pdbx_strand_id
1 'polypeptide(L)'
;MTQIVMEFEPSAFSALRLGPKQFGEELKLAAIVQWYAEQRISQAKAADMLGMSRSRFLDELFRRKVPAIQVSADELHQEIYGDL
;
A
#
# COMPACT_ATOMS: atom_id res chain seq x y z
N MET A 1 -5.94 18.04 -5.59
CA MET A 1 -5.72 16.58 -5.60
C MET A 1 -5.98 15.99 -6.95
N THR A 2 -5.19 15.03 -7.33
CA THR A 2 -5.34 14.36 -8.61
C THR A 2 -6.18 13.10 -8.44
N GLN A 3 -7.12 12.89 -9.34
CA GLN A 3 -7.94 11.70 -9.35
C GLN A 3 -7.53 10.79 -10.50
N ILE A 4 -7.68 9.50 -10.29
CA ILE A 4 -7.48 8.49 -11.31
C ILE A 4 -8.81 7.77 -11.50
N VAL A 5 -9.27 7.68 -12.73
CA VAL A 5 -10.50 6.96 -13.07
C VAL A 5 -10.12 5.70 -13.82
N MET A 6 -10.61 4.56 -13.35
CA MET A 6 -10.37 3.28 -13.98
C MET A 6 -11.69 2.59 -14.26
N GLU A 7 -11.74 1.86 -15.36
CA GLU A 7 -12.93 1.11 -15.75
C GLU A 7 -12.67 -0.39 -15.61
N PHE A 8 -13.62 -1.07 -15.04
CA PHE A 8 -13.58 -2.52 -14.86
C PHE A 8 -14.89 -3.13 -15.32
N GLU A 9 -14.81 -4.33 -15.88
CA GLU A 9 -16.01 -5.09 -16.18
C GLU A 9 -16.72 -5.49 -14.89
N PRO A 10 -18.06 -5.60 -14.92
CA PRO A 10 -18.80 -6.00 -13.71
C PRO A 10 -18.31 -7.31 -13.08
N SER A 11 -17.78 -8.22 -13.90
CA SER A 11 -17.24 -9.47 -13.38
C SER A 11 -16.07 -9.29 -12.41
N ALA A 12 -15.33 -8.18 -12.53
CA ALA A 12 -14.21 -7.89 -11.60
C ALA A 12 -14.73 -7.70 -10.18
N PHE A 13 -15.85 -7.00 -10.04
CA PHE A 13 -16.44 -6.75 -8.72
C PHE A 13 -17.01 -8.02 -8.13
N SER A 14 -17.64 -8.85 -8.96
CA SER A 14 -18.17 -10.13 -8.53
C SER A 14 -17.06 -11.08 -8.08
N ALA A 15 -15.93 -11.06 -8.78
CA ALA A 15 -14.80 -11.92 -8.47
C ALA A 15 -14.27 -11.69 -7.05
N LEU A 16 -14.24 -10.43 -6.62
CA LEU A 16 -13.77 -10.07 -5.28
C LEU A 16 -14.92 -9.88 -4.30
N ARG A 17 -16.17 -9.96 -4.77
CA ARG A 17 -17.36 -9.73 -3.96
C ARG A 17 -17.35 -8.38 -3.26
N LEU A 18 -16.90 -7.35 -3.97
CA LEU A 18 -16.80 -5.99 -3.45
C LEU A 18 -17.60 -5.05 -4.34
N GLY A 19 -18.22 -4.04 -3.73
CA GLY A 19 -18.82 -2.94 -4.46
C GLY A 19 -17.74 -2.00 -5.01
N PRO A 20 -18.09 -1.08 -5.91
CA PRO A 20 -17.11 -0.20 -6.54
C PRO A 20 -16.25 0.59 -5.57
N LYS A 21 -16.85 1.11 -4.47
CA LYS A 21 -16.10 1.87 -3.49
C LYS A 21 -15.07 1.00 -2.78
N GLN A 22 -15.52 -0.15 -2.30
CA GLN A 22 -14.63 -1.08 -1.59
C GLN A 22 -13.58 -1.65 -2.52
N PHE A 23 -13.94 -1.90 -3.76
CA PHE A 23 -13.00 -2.38 -4.78
C PHE A 23 -11.88 -1.35 -4.99
N GLY A 24 -12.25 -0.07 -5.11
CA GLY A 24 -11.26 0.99 -5.27
C GLY A 24 -10.32 1.11 -4.09
N GLU A 25 -10.85 0.99 -2.87
CA GLU A 25 -10.04 1.03 -1.66
C GLU A 25 -9.07 -0.15 -1.59
N GLU A 26 -9.57 -1.34 -1.91
CA GLU A 26 -8.75 -2.55 -1.91
C GLU A 26 -7.68 -2.49 -2.99
N LEU A 27 -8.02 -1.98 -4.16
CA LEU A 27 -7.08 -1.82 -5.26
C LEU A 27 -5.92 -0.91 -4.85
N LYS A 28 -6.25 0.21 -4.23
CA LYS A 28 -5.25 1.17 -3.77
C LYS A 28 -4.36 0.55 -2.71
N LEU A 29 -4.96 -0.12 -1.74
CA LEU A 29 -4.22 -0.76 -0.66
C LEU A 29 -3.30 -1.86 -1.21
N ALA A 30 -3.83 -2.72 -2.07
CA ALA A 30 -3.06 -3.81 -2.64
C ALA A 30 -1.87 -3.29 -3.45
N ALA A 31 -2.08 -2.26 -4.25
CA ALA A 31 -1.01 -1.67 -5.07
C ALA A 31 0.10 -1.09 -4.20
N ILE A 32 -0.29 -0.32 -3.17
CA ILE A 32 0.70 0.34 -2.31
C ILE A 32 1.47 -0.68 -1.48
N VAL A 33 0.80 -1.70 -0.97
CA VAL A 33 1.47 -2.78 -0.24
C VAL A 33 2.47 -3.49 -1.16
N GLN A 34 2.09 -3.75 -2.41
CA GLN A 34 2.98 -4.40 -3.37
C GLN A 34 4.20 -3.53 -3.68
N TRP A 35 3.99 -2.23 -3.90
CA TRP A 35 5.10 -1.32 -4.16
C TRP A 35 6.05 -1.23 -2.98
N TYR A 36 5.50 -1.25 -1.78
CA TYR A 36 6.33 -1.29 -0.58
C TYR A 36 7.13 -2.59 -0.53
N ALA A 37 6.49 -3.72 -0.81
CA ALA A 37 7.16 -5.01 -0.79
C ALA A 37 8.29 -5.09 -1.84
N GLU A 38 8.12 -4.37 -2.95
CA GLU A 38 9.14 -4.26 -3.99
C GLU A 38 10.20 -3.21 -3.68
N GLN A 39 10.11 -2.58 -2.54
CA GLN A 39 11.04 -1.53 -2.10
C GLN A 39 11.04 -0.29 -3.01
N ARG A 40 9.91 -0.03 -3.66
CA ARG A 40 9.76 1.13 -4.52
C ARG A 40 9.36 2.39 -3.75
N ILE A 41 8.77 2.22 -2.59
CA ILE A 41 8.37 3.32 -1.70
C ILE A 41 8.73 2.93 -0.26
N SER A 42 8.99 3.95 0.56
CA SER A 42 9.29 3.72 1.97
C SER A 42 8.03 3.38 2.75
N GLN A 43 8.22 2.87 3.96
CA GLN A 43 7.12 2.57 4.85
C GLN A 43 6.33 3.83 5.20
N ALA A 44 7.04 4.91 5.50
CA ALA A 44 6.41 6.19 5.82
C ALA A 44 5.61 6.72 4.63
N LYS A 45 6.16 6.62 3.42
CA LYS A 45 5.47 7.08 2.23
C LYS A 45 4.24 6.25 1.94
N ALA A 46 4.34 4.93 2.10
CA ALA A 46 3.20 4.04 1.90
C ALA A 46 2.05 4.40 2.85
N ALA A 47 2.36 4.59 4.13
CA ALA A 47 1.34 4.98 5.11
C ALA A 47 0.72 6.31 4.74
N ASP A 48 1.54 7.28 4.33
CA ASP A 48 1.07 8.60 3.91
C ASP A 48 0.12 8.49 2.71
N MET A 49 0.48 7.70 1.71
CA MET A 49 -0.35 7.52 0.52
C MET A 49 -1.68 6.87 0.84
N LEU A 50 -1.74 6.06 1.90
CA LEU A 50 -2.97 5.41 2.34
C LEU A 50 -3.73 6.23 3.37
N GLY A 51 -3.19 7.37 3.79
CA GLY A 51 -3.83 8.21 4.79
C GLY A 51 -3.94 7.55 6.15
N MET A 52 -2.99 6.71 6.52
CA MET A 52 -3.00 6.01 7.80
C MET A 52 -1.68 6.17 8.54
N SER A 53 -1.68 5.88 9.84
CA SER A 53 -0.47 5.92 10.63
C SER A 53 0.45 4.75 10.24
N ARG A 54 1.73 4.88 10.56
CA ARG A 54 2.68 3.78 10.32
C ARG A 54 2.29 2.54 11.10
N SER A 55 1.81 2.72 12.32
CA SER A 55 1.35 1.63 13.15
C SER A 55 0.24 0.85 12.47
N ARG A 56 -0.74 1.56 11.91
CA ARG A 56 -1.85 0.94 11.21
C ARG A 56 -1.40 0.28 9.91
N PHE A 57 -0.45 0.88 9.21
CA PHE A 57 0.12 0.29 8.01
C PHE A 57 0.82 -1.02 8.34
N LEU A 58 1.56 -1.07 9.44
CA LEU A 58 2.21 -2.29 9.90
C LEU A 58 1.20 -3.39 10.21
N ASP A 59 0.07 -3.03 10.81
CA ASP A 59 -1.01 -3.97 11.06
C ASP A 59 -1.54 -4.56 9.75
N GLU A 60 -1.68 -3.73 8.72
CA GLU A 60 -2.14 -4.19 7.42
C GLU A 60 -1.14 -5.15 6.77
N LEU A 61 0.15 -4.86 6.88
CA LEU A 61 1.19 -5.75 6.38
C LEU A 61 1.13 -7.10 7.08
N PHE A 62 0.94 -7.08 8.39
CA PHE A 62 0.84 -8.29 9.18
C PHE A 62 -0.36 -9.13 8.74
N ARG A 63 -1.51 -8.49 8.56
CA ARG A 63 -2.72 -9.16 8.11
C ARG A 63 -2.56 -9.78 6.72
N ARG A 64 -1.77 -9.15 5.86
CA ARG A 64 -1.53 -9.61 4.50
C ARG A 64 -0.33 -10.54 4.40
N LYS A 65 0.30 -10.84 5.54
CA LYS A 65 1.48 -11.71 5.63
C LYS A 65 2.63 -11.17 4.78
N VAL A 66 2.74 -9.85 4.72
CA VAL A 66 3.85 -9.19 4.06
C VAL A 66 4.86 -8.80 5.13
N PRO A 67 6.12 -9.21 5.00
CA PRO A 67 7.12 -8.87 6.02
C PRO A 67 7.27 -7.37 6.17
N ALA A 68 7.08 -6.87 7.39
CA ALA A 68 7.20 -5.44 7.67
C ALA A 68 8.65 -5.02 7.77
N ILE A 69 9.55 -5.95 8.04
CA ILE A 69 10.97 -5.68 8.21
C ILE A 69 11.73 -6.37 7.10
N GLN A 70 11.55 -5.88 5.89
CA GLN A 70 12.42 -6.20 4.77
C GLN A 70 13.47 -5.13 4.61
N VAL A 71 13.72 -4.42 5.71
CA VAL A 71 14.60 -3.27 5.68
C VAL A 71 16.05 -3.76 5.71
N SER A 72 16.71 -3.68 4.56
CA SER A 72 18.14 -3.85 4.52
C SER A 72 18.78 -2.65 5.22
N ALA A 73 20.07 -2.75 5.54
CA ALA A 73 20.79 -1.63 6.12
C ALA A 73 20.71 -0.39 5.23
N ASP A 74 20.78 -0.61 3.91
CA ASP A 74 20.69 0.48 2.95
C ASP A 74 19.32 1.14 2.95
N GLU A 75 18.25 0.33 3.00
CA GLU A 75 16.90 0.85 3.05
C GLU A 75 16.66 1.64 4.33
N LEU A 76 17.11 1.11 5.46
CA LEU A 76 17.00 1.80 6.73
C LEU A 76 17.74 3.12 6.69
N HIS A 77 18.93 3.12 6.08
CA HIS A 77 19.73 4.32 5.92
C HIS A 77 18.97 5.37 5.11
N GLN A 78 18.31 4.96 4.03
CA GLN A 78 17.51 5.86 3.22
C GLN A 78 16.32 6.44 3.99
N GLU A 79 15.66 5.63 4.81
CA GLU A 79 14.53 6.12 5.61
C GLU A 79 14.99 7.17 6.61
N ILE A 80 16.18 7.00 7.19
CA ILE A 80 16.69 7.93 8.18
C ILE A 80 17.21 9.20 7.51
N TYR A 81 17.88 9.08 6.38
CA TYR A 81 18.58 10.20 5.75
C TYR A 81 17.96 10.67 4.45
N GLY A 82 17.35 9.77 3.69
CA GLY A 82 16.80 10.08 2.38
C GLY A 82 15.49 10.84 2.40
N ASP A 83 14.72 10.68 3.45
CA ASP A 83 13.41 11.33 3.62
C ASP A 83 13.50 12.63 4.41
N LEU A 84 14.69 13.03 4.75
CA LEU A 84 14.91 14.28 5.50
C LEU A 84 14.95 15.50 4.60
#